data_142db32c1d93cbba5481832de3609785
#
_entry.id   142db32c1d93cbba5481832de3609785
#
_cell.length_a   1.000
_cell.length_b   1.000
_cell.length_c   1.000
_cell.angle_alpha   90.00
_cell.angle_beta   90.00
_cell.angle_gamma   90.00
#
_symmetry.space_group_name_H-M   'P 1'
#
loop_
_entity.id
_entity.type
_entity.pdbx_description
1 polymer ?
#
loop_
_entity_poly.entity_id
_entity_poly.type
_entity_poly.pdbx_seq_one_letter_code
_entity_poly.pdbx_strand_id
1 'polypeptide(L)'
;MKIAITQRVVDYKNGPYDALDHGFYSMFQGHELIPIPNQLKFFRTNTVTDSDLIVFSGGNSMIQDDWQFNYERLVVEKHVLDLSMAYEKKILGISRGTQFLTVSLGGNIVPKDGHMTDHTVNAQGARVTVRSRHKEVLGSIPAGADVLAKDDDGNIESWKLKNIGCVLWHPERMKSHWMPDDICWHK
;
A
#
# COMPACT_ATOMS: atom_id res chain seq x y z
N MET A 1 -9.06 0.35 16.83
CA MET A 1 -7.73 -0.24 16.50
C MET A 1 -6.69 0.85 16.45
N LYS A 2 -5.44 0.50 16.71
CA LYS A 2 -4.26 1.31 16.40
C LYS A 2 -3.72 0.92 15.03
N ILE A 3 -3.53 1.88 14.15
CA ILE A 3 -3.11 1.66 12.77
C ILE A 3 -1.83 2.47 12.52
N ALA A 4 -0.70 1.79 12.31
CA ALA A 4 0.52 2.44 11.87
C ALA A 4 0.52 2.52 10.34
N ILE A 5 0.85 3.69 9.79
CA ILE A 5 0.81 3.93 8.35
C ILE A 5 2.07 4.61 7.85
N THR A 6 2.68 4.07 6.78
CA THR A 6 3.82 4.71 6.12
C THR A 6 3.36 5.95 5.35
N GLN A 7 4.26 6.90 5.18
CA GLN A 7 3.99 8.16 4.52
C GLN A 7 4.73 8.25 3.19
N ARG A 8 4.19 8.99 2.22
CA ARG A 8 4.94 9.40 1.04
C ARG A 8 5.85 10.58 1.38
N VAL A 9 6.93 10.72 0.63
CA VAL A 9 7.78 11.91 0.66
C VAL A 9 7.35 12.85 -0.46
N VAL A 10 7.16 14.12 -0.14
CA VAL A 10 6.91 15.18 -1.12
C VAL A 10 8.01 16.23 -1.01
N ASP A 11 8.60 16.59 -2.15
CA ASP A 11 9.51 17.74 -2.21
C ASP A 11 8.69 19.01 -2.43
N TYR A 12 8.83 19.97 -1.53
CA TYR A 12 8.12 21.23 -1.63
C TYR A 12 9.01 22.39 -1.20
N LYS A 13 9.28 23.31 -2.13
CA LYS A 13 10.02 24.57 -1.98
C LYS A 13 11.37 24.47 -1.23
N ASN A 14 11.37 24.02 0.02
CA ASN A 14 12.52 24.11 0.93
C ASN A 14 12.99 22.73 1.41
N GLY A 15 12.54 21.65 0.80
CA GLY A 15 12.99 20.29 1.11
C GLY A 15 11.88 19.25 1.20
N PRO A 16 12.23 18.03 1.59
CA PRO A 16 11.30 16.91 1.67
C PRO A 16 10.40 16.99 2.91
N TYR A 17 9.15 16.61 2.73
CA TYR A 17 8.15 16.48 3.79
C TYR A 17 7.52 15.10 3.76
N ASP A 18 7.30 14.53 4.93
CA ASP A 18 6.45 13.36 5.07
C ASP A 18 4.98 13.78 4.94
N ALA A 19 4.23 13.11 4.08
CA ALA A 19 2.85 13.46 3.78
C ALA A 19 1.93 12.24 3.76
N LEU A 20 0.72 12.43 4.28
CA LEU A 20 -0.35 11.44 4.25
C LEU A 20 -1.57 12.03 3.54
N ASP A 21 -2.21 11.23 2.66
CA ASP A 21 -3.46 11.61 2.00
C ASP A 21 -4.59 11.73 3.02
N HIS A 22 -5.37 12.79 2.95
CA HIS A 22 -6.51 13.01 3.86
C HIS A 22 -7.57 11.90 3.76
N GLY A 23 -7.64 11.20 2.63
CA GLY A 23 -8.53 10.06 2.44
C GLY A 23 -8.31 8.95 3.46
N PHE A 24 -7.09 8.76 3.97
CA PHE A 24 -6.80 7.77 5.01
C PHE A 24 -7.50 8.10 6.34
N TYR A 25 -7.62 9.38 6.70
CA TYR A 25 -8.37 9.76 7.91
C TYR A 25 -9.86 9.47 7.78
N SER A 26 -10.42 9.60 6.58
CA SER A 26 -11.82 9.21 6.31
C SER A 26 -11.99 7.70 6.30
N MET A 27 -11.08 6.99 5.65
CA MET A 27 -11.10 5.53 5.54
C MET A 27 -10.99 4.83 6.89
N PHE A 28 -10.17 5.37 7.78
CA PHE A 28 -9.91 4.83 9.12
C PHE A 28 -10.60 5.63 10.23
N GLN A 29 -11.72 6.30 9.92
CA GLN A 29 -12.48 7.05 10.92
C GLN A 29 -12.86 6.17 12.11
N GLY A 30 -12.67 6.69 13.33
CA GLY A 30 -12.92 5.97 14.59
C GLY A 30 -11.77 5.08 15.05
N HIS A 31 -10.62 5.10 14.34
CA HIS A 31 -9.40 4.40 14.72
C HIS A 31 -8.27 5.39 15.00
N GLU A 32 -7.28 4.96 15.80
CA GLU A 32 -6.06 5.73 16.05
C GLU A 32 -5.11 5.53 14.86
N LEU A 33 -4.84 6.58 14.10
CA LEU A 33 -3.92 6.54 12.96
C LEU A 33 -2.57 7.14 13.34
N ILE A 34 -1.50 6.35 13.25
CA ILE A 34 -0.14 6.70 13.66
C ILE A 34 0.76 6.76 12.43
N PRO A 35 1.06 7.96 11.89
CA PRO A 35 1.99 8.11 10.78
C PRO A 35 3.42 7.69 11.15
N ILE A 36 4.06 6.92 10.29
CA ILE A 36 5.46 6.49 10.45
C ILE A 36 6.36 7.48 9.70
N PRO A 37 7.37 8.10 10.37
CA PRO A 37 8.29 9.01 9.70
C PRO A 37 9.24 8.25 8.76
N ASN A 38 9.61 8.86 7.62
CA ASN A 38 10.55 8.28 6.65
C ASN A 38 12.03 8.45 7.05
N GLN A 39 12.31 8.69 8.33
CA GLN A 39 13.66 8.76 8.87
C GLN A 39 13.84 7.75 9.98
N LEU A 40 14.67 6.73 9.73
CA LEU A 40 14.85 5.59 10.63
C LEU A 40 15.28 6.02 12.07
N LYS A 41 16.06 7.08 12.20
CA LYS A 41 16.50 7.62 13.52
C LYS A 41 15.33 8.10 14.41
N PHE A 42 14.18 8.43 13.81
CA PHE A 42 12.97 8.84 14.53
C PHE A 42 11.93 7.74 14.63
N PHE A 43 12.16 6.62 13.96
CA PHE A 43 11.28 5.46 14.02
C PHE A 43 11.37 4.81 15.42
N ARG A 44 10.23 4.38 15.92
CA ARG A 44 10.12 3.65 17.18
C ARG A 44 9.51 2.28 16.94
N THR A 45 10.17 1.23 17.38
CA THR A 45 9.73 -0.16 17.22
C THR A 45 8.31 -0.38 17.76
N ASN A 46 7.96 0.26 18.87
CA ASN A 46 6.62 0.13 19.44
C ASN A 46 5.51 0.74 18.55
N THR A 47 5.82 1.61 17.60
CA THR A 47 4.85 2.04 16.60
C THR A 47 4.30 0.86 15.81
N VAL A 48 5.12 -0.17 15.54
CA VAL A 48 4.68 -1.40 14.87
C VAL A 48 4.14 -2.42 15.88
N THR A 49 4.88 -2.66 16.98
CA THR A 49 4.51 -3.75 17.90
C THR A 49 3.20 -3.50 18.65
N ASP A 50 2.85 -2.24 18.91
CA ASP A 50 1.61 -1.86 19.61
C ASP A 50 0.43 -1.61 18.64
N SER A 51 0.64 -1.68 17.33
CA SER A 51 -0.41 -1.50 16.34
C SER A 51 -1.11 -2.81 15.98
N ASP A 52 -2.41 -2.72 15.69
CA ASP A 52 -3.25 -3.83 15.25
C ASP A 52 -3.13 -4.07 13.74
N LEU A 53 -2.89 -3.00 12.97
CA LEU A 53 -2.77 -3.01 11.52
C LEU A 53 -1.61 -2.12 11.08
N ILE A 54 -0.83 -2.60 10.12
CA ILE A 54 0.24 -1.84 9.46
C ILE A 54 -0.17 -1.57 8.02
N VAL A 55 -0.20 -0.30 7.63
CA VAL A 55 -0.57 0.13 6.29
C VAL A 55 0.64 0.67 5.55
N PHE A 56 0.97 0.07 4.41
CA PHE A 56 1.92 0.59 3.46
C PHE A 56 1.18 1.45 2.43
N SER A 57 1.33 2.77 2.52
CA SER A 57 0.55 3.73 1.74
C SER A 57 1.04 3.89 0.30
N GLY A 58 0.20 4.52 -0.52
CA GLY A 58 0.52 4.93 -1.88
C GLY A 58 1.50 6.11 -1.97
N GLY A 59 1.72 6.60 -3.20
CA GLY A 59 2.58 7.75 -3.52
C GLY A 59 4.06 7.42 -3.68
N ASN A 60 4.79 8.24 -4.41
CA ASN A 60 6.11 8.02 -4.99
C ASN A 60 6.14 6.80 -5.94
N SER A 61 6.93 6.81 -6.99
CA SER A 61 7.12 5.63 -7.85
C SER A 61 8.19 4.70 -7.28
N MET A 62 8.06 3.40 -7.53
CA MET A 62 9.11 2.43 -7.21
C MET A 62 10.24 2.43 -8.25
N ILE A 63 9.98 2.94 -9.46
CA ILE A 63 10.88 2.84 -10.64
C ILE A 63 11.41 4.22 -11.08
N GLN A 64 10.70 5.32 -10.81
CA GLN A 64 11.05 6.66 -11.30
C GLN A 64 11.90 7.48 -10.33
N ASP A 65 12.77 8.25 -10.92
CA ASP A 65 13.86 9.18 -10.62
C ASP A 65 13.87 10.01 -9.30
N ASP A 66 12.97 9.87 -8.37
CA ASP A 66 13.05 10.48 -7.04
C ASP A 66 13.91 9.64 -6.08
N TRP A 67 15.07 9.18 -6.57
CA TRP A 67 15.93 8.25 -5.87
C TRP A 67 16.29 8.67 -4.44
N GLN A 68 16.55 9.95 -4.21
CA GLN A 68 16.97 10.42 -2.88
C GLN A 68 15.85 10.27 -1.84
N PHE A 69 14.63 10.65 -2.18
CA PHE A 69 13.48 10.57 -1.26
C PHE A 69 12.91 9.15 -1.16
N ASN A 70 12.98 8.38 -2.24
CA ASN A 70 12.57 6.98 -2.24
C ASN A 70 13.47 6.11 -1.38
N TYR A 71 14.77 6.41 -1.30
CA TYR A 71 15.71 5.60 -0.53
C TYR A 71 15.39 5.62 0.98
N GLU A 72 15.21 6.79 1.59
CA GLU A 72 14.88 6.90 3.02
C GLU A 72 13.56 6.18 3.32
N ARG A 73 12.55 6.38 2.49
CA ARG A 73 11.26 5.68 2.59
C ARG A 73 11.43 4.17 2.48
N LEU A 74 12.18 3.68 1.50
CA LEU A 74 12.44 2.24 1.33
C LEU A 74 13.14 1.61 2.53
N VAL A 75 14.12 2.28 3.11
CA VAL A 75 14.83 1.81 4.31
C VAL A 75 13.86 1.66 5.48
N VAL A 76 13.00 2.66 5.71
CA VAL A 76 12.01 2.60 6.79
C VAL A 76 10.95 1.53 6.50
N GLU A 77 10.40 1.48 5.30
CA GLU A 77 9.38 0.49 4.92
C GLU A 77 9.92 -0.94 5.03
N LYS A 78 11.18 -1.19 4.64
CA LYS A 78 11.80 -2.50 4.82
C LYS A 78 11.89 -2.88 6.30
N HIS A 79 12.33 -1.95 7.14
CA HIS A 79 12.40 -2.18 8.59
C HIS A 79 11.01 -2.41 9.23
N VAL A 80 10.01 -1.64 8.81
CA VAL A 80 8.61 -1.82 9.22
C VAL A 80 8.08 -3.18 8.79
N LEU A 81 8.37 -3.62 7.56
CA LEU A 81 7.96 -4.93 7.06
C LEU A 81 8.60 -6.07 7.86
N ASP A 82 9.91 -6.00 8.12
CA ASP A 82 10.62 -7.03 8.88
C ASP A 82 10.04 -7.17 10.31
N LEU A 83 9.76 -6.06 10.98
CA LEU A 83 9.08 -6.07 12.29
C LEU A 83 7.66 -6.62 12.18
N SER A 84 6.90 -6.17 11.18
CA SER A 84 5.51 -6.61 10.98
C SER A 84 5.42 -8.12 10.76
N MET A 85 6.36 -8.68 10.02
CA MET A 85 6.46 -10.14 9.81
C MET A 85 6.88 -10.87 11.08
N ALA A 86 7.88 -10.35 11.82
CA ALA A 86 8.35 -10.95 13.06
C ALA A 86 7.28 -10.99 14.16
N TYR A 87 6.39 -9.99 14.18
CA TYR A 87 5.29 -9.89 15.16
C TYR A 87 3.93 -10.32 14.59
N GLU A 88 3.90 -10.98 13.43
CA GLU A 88 2.70 -11.51 12.77
C GLU A 88 1.56 -10.48 12.63
N LYS A 89 1.91 -9.20 12.36
CA LYS A 89 0.94 -8.11 12.24
C LYS A 89 0.08 -8.27 10.99
N LYS A 90 -1.17 -7.79 11.05
CA LYS A 90 -1.98 -7.59 9.85
C LYS A 90 -1.37 -6.48 9.01
N ILE A 91 -1.24 -6.71 7.71
CA ILE A 91 -0.59 -5.79 6.78
C ILE A 91 -1.54 -5.48 5.63
N LEU A 92 -1.67 -4.20 5.29
CA LEU A 92 -2.41 -3.70 4.14
C LEU A 92 -1.49 -2.90 3.24
N GLY A 93 -1.35 -3.33 1.98
CA GLY A 93 -0.69 -2.58 0.92
C GLY A 93 -1.69 -1.82 0.06
N ILE A 94 -1.43 -0.54 -0.20
CA ILE A 94 -2.26 0.31 -1.07
C ILE A 94 -1.37 0.95 -2.13
N SER A 95 -1.72 0.75 -3.42
CA SER A 95 -1.03 1.33 -4.57
C SER A 95 0.47 1.04 -4.55
N ARG A 96 1.35 2.05 -4.40
CA ARG A 96 2.80 1.84 -4.26
C ARG A 96 3.15 0.90 -3.08
N GLY A 97 2.38 0.93 -1.98
CA GLY A 97 2.56 -0.02 -0.88
C GLY A 97 2.35 -1.47 -1.32
N THR A 98 1.40 -1.73 -2.21
CA THR A 98 1.22 -3.03 -2.86
C THR A 98 2.43 -3.41 -3.71
N GLN A 99 2.95 -2.48 -4.50
CA GLN A 99 4.16 -2.70 -5.32
C GLN A 99 5.36 -3.04 -4.46
N PHE A 100 5.57 -2.27 -3.37
CA PHE A 100 6.64 -2.51 -2.40
C PHE A 100 6.54 -3.91 -1.77
N LEU A 101 5.37 -4.30 -1.26
CA LEU A 101 5.15 -5.61 -0.67
C LEU A 101 5.32 -6.73 -1.69
N THR A 102 4.81 -6.55 -2.91
CA THR A 102 4.98 -7.53 -3.99
C THR A 102 6.45 -7.81 -4.26
N VAL A 103 7.26 -6.76 -4.47
CA VAL A 103 8.71 -6.91 -4.76
C VAL A 103 9.45 -7.45 -3.54
N SER A 104 9.17 -6.95 -2.35
CA SER A 104 9.85 -7.38 -1.12
C SER A 104 9.61 -8.85 -0.77
N LEU A 105 8.48 -9.43 -1.23
CA LEU A 105 8.10 -10.81 -0.98
C LEU A 105 8.34 -11.74 -2.19
N GLY A 106 9.11 -11.28 -3.20
CA GLY A 106 9.60 -12.11 -4.30
C GLY A 106 8.75 -12.10 -5.57
N GLY A 107 7.74 -11.20 -5.67
CA GLY A 107 7.09 -10.88 -6.93
C GLY A 107 7.83 -9.80 -7.71
N ASN A 108 7.25 -9.32 -8.81
CA ASN A 108 7.81 -8.22 -9.60
C ASN A 108 6.72 -7.26 -10.09
N ILE A 109 7.16 -6.08 -10.51
CA ILE A 109 6.34 -5.06 -11.16
C ILE A 109 6.91 -4.74 -12.54
N VAL A 110 6.03 -4.39 -13.48
CA VAL A 110 6.39 -4.05 -14.85
C VAL A 110 5.68 -2.76 -15.27
N PRO A 111 6.34 -1.88 -16.07
CA PRO A 111 5.70 -0.69 -16.60
C PRO A 111 4.51 -1.07 -17.48
N LYS A 112 3.41 -0.32 -17.36
CA LYS A 112 2.24 -0.44 -18.24
C LYS A 112 1.49 0.89 -18.34
N ASP A 113 1.18 1.29 -19.56
CA ASP A 113 0.35 2.46 -19.81
C ASP A 113 -1.14 2.17 -19.56
N GLY A 114 -1.93 3.23 -19.37
CA GLY A 114 -3.39 3.15 -19.26
C GLY A 114 -3.96 3.08 -17.82
N HIS A 115 -3.14 2.88 -16.80
CA HIS A 115 -3.60 2.74 -15.40
C HIS A 115 -3.52 4.04 -14.57
N MET A 116 -3.35 5.20 -15.22
CA MET A 116 -3.41 6.52 -14.59
C MET A 116 -4.84 7.08 -14.50
N THR A 117 -5.84 6.29 -14.88
CA THR A 117 -7.27 6.63 -14.87
C THR A 117 -8.07 5.59 -14.10
N ASP A 118 -9.26 5.98 -13.65
CA ASP A 118 -10.20 5.05 -13.05
C ASP A 118 -10.54 3.94 -14.05
N HIS A 119 -10.53 2.69 -13.60
CA HIS A 119 -10.85 1.53 -14.42
C HIS A 119 -11.65 0.49 -13.64
N THR A 120 -12.13 -0.53 -14.33
CA THR A 120 -12.91 -1.60 -13.71
C THR A 120 -12.01 -2.75 -13.28
N VAL A 121 -12.26 -3.28 -12.11
CA VAL A 121 -11.69 -4.55 -11.64
C VAL A 121 -12.78 -5.59 -11.43
N ASN A 122 -12.43 -6.84 -11.69
CA ASN A 122 -13.26 -8.01 -11.42
C ASN A 122 -12.74 -8.70 -10.15
N ALA A 123 -13.53 -8.72 -9.09
CA ALA A 123 -13.17 -9.30 -7.80
C ALA A 123 -14.34 -10.11 -7.24
N GLN A 124 -14.10 -11.40 -7.00
CA GLN A 124 -15.07 -12.29 -6.34
C GLN A 124 -16.48 -12.27 -6.99
N GLY A 125 -16.53 -12.15 -8.32
CA GLY A 125 -17.78 -12.09 -9.10
C GLY A 125 -18.42 -10.70 -9.18
N ALA A 126 -17.87 -9.69 -8.53
CA ALA A 126 -18.30 -8.29 -8.65
C ALA A 126 -17.41 -7.52 -9.64
N ARG A 127 -18.03 -6.62 -10.42
CA ARG A 127 -17.33 -5.62 -11.24
C ARG A 127 -17.41 -4.27 -10.54
N VAL A 128 -16.27 -3.69 -10.19
CA VAL A 128 -16.19 -2.43 -9.45
C VAL A 128 -15.27 -1.46 -10.15
N THR A 129 -15.72 -0.22 -10.35
CA THR A 129 -14.85 0.86 -10.83
C THR A 129 -14.02 1.37 -9.66
N VAL A 130 -12.69 1.35 -9.82
CA VAL A 130 -11.73 1.74 -8.79
C VAL A 130 -10.95 2.99 -9.19
N ARG A 131 -10.52 3.74 -8.19
CA ARG A 131 -9.68 4.92 -8.36
C ARG A 131 -8.22 4.50 -8.51
N SER A 132 -7.68 4.55 -9.73
CA SER A 132 -6.33 4.11 -10.04
C SER A 132 -5.41 5.25 -10.46
N ARG A 133 -4.13 5.18 -10.06
CA ARG A 133 -3.08 6.16 -10.40
C ARG A 133 -1.70 5.49 -10.31
N HIS A 134 -1.46 4.47 -11.13
CA HIS A 134 -0.15 3.79 -11.19
C HIS A 134 0.30 3.61 -12.65
N LYS A 135 1.61 3.58 -12.85
CA LYS A 135 2.27 3.37 -14.14
C LYS A 135 2.88 1.97 -14.25
N GLU A 136 2.83 1.21 -13.20
CA GLU A 136 3.35 -0.15 -13.11
C GLU A 136 2.25 -1.10 -12.67
N VAL A 137 2.17 -2.27 -13.30
CA VAL A 137 1.29 -3.37 -12.89
C VAL A 137 2.11 -4.49 -12.26
N LEU A 138 1.44 -5.42 -11.61
CA LEU A 138 2.07 -6.60 -11.01
C LEU A 138 2.37 -7.62 -12.10
N GLY A 139 3.64 -7.80 -12.45
CA GLY A 139 4.08 -8.81 -13.42
C GLY A 139 4.00 -10.22 -12.82
N SER A 140 4.28 -10.35 -11.52
CA SER A 140 4.03 -11.56 -10.72
C SER A 140 3.76 -11.18 -9.27
N ILE A 141 3.07 -12.06 -8.54
CA ILE A 141 2.82 -11.92 -7.10
C ILE A 141 3.66 -12.91 -6.29
N PRO A 142 3.81 -12.72 -4.97
CA PRO A 142 4.55 -13.64 -4.12
C PRO A 142 4.06 -15.08 -4.24
N ALA A 143 4.97 -16.06 -4.14
CA ALA A 143 4.62 -17.47 -4.19
C ALA A 143 3.62 -17.83 -3.07
N GLY A 144 2.56 -18.53 -3.43
CA GLY A 144 1.49 -18.94 -2.52
C GLY A 144 0.47 -17.84 -2.21
N ALA A 145 0.56 -16.68 -2.84
CA ALA A 145 -0.48 -15.64 -2.73
C ALA A 145 -1.69 -15.95 -3.62
N ASP A 146 -2.88 -15.60 -3.12
CA ASP A 146 -4.14 -15.72 -3.84
C ASP A 146 -4.45 -14.41 -4.57
N VAL A 147 -4.83 -14.50 -5.85
CA VAL A 147 -5.33 -13.35 -6.62
C VAL A 147 -6.78 -13.06 -6.21
N LEU A 148 -7.06 -11.83 -5.80
CA LEU A 148 -8.40 -11.41 -5.38
C LEU A 148 -9.12 -10.55 -6.42
N ALA A 149 -8.38 -9.78 -7.24
CA ALA A 149 -8.95 -8.96 -8.29
C ALA A 149 -8.02 -8.86 -9.50
N LYS A 150 -8.64 -8.73 -10.69
CA LYS A 150 -7.98 -8.42 -11.96
C LYS A 150 -8.74 -7.33 -12.70
N ASP A 151 -8.03 -6.55 -13.51
CA ASP A 151 -8.67 -5.65 -14.48
C ASP A 151 -9.23 -6.42 -15.69
N ASP A 152 -9.83 -5.70 -16.64
CA ASP A 152 -10.41 -6.29 -17.84
C ASP A 152 -9.35 -6.84 -18.82
N ASP A 153 -8.10 -6.41 -18.72
CA ASP A 153 -6.95 -6.91 -19.48
C ASP A 153 -6.29 -8.13 -18.83
N GLY A 154 -6.75 -8.54 -17.64
CA GLY A 154 -6.23 -9.67 -16.88
C GLY A 154 -5.04 -9.34 -15.98
N ASN A 155 -4.65 -8.05 -15.82
CA ASN A 155 -3.60 -7.66 -14.90
C ASN A 155 -4.07 -7.85 -13.45
N ILE A 156 -3.17 -8.30 -12.58
CA ILE A 156 -3.48 -8.49 -11.16
C ILE A 156 -3.54 -7.12 -10.47
N GLU A 157 -4.67 -6.84 -9.83
CA GLU A 157 -4.95 -5.58 -9.14
C GLU A 157 -5.04 -5.76 -7.61
N SER A 158 -5.23 -7.01 -7.14
CA SER A 158 -5.31 -7.32 -5.72
C SER A 158 -4.88 -8.77 -5.45
N TRP A 159 -4.18 -8.95 -4.32
CA TRP A 159 -3.76 -10.26 -3.85
C TRP A 159 -3.72 -10.33 -2.31
N LYS A 160 -3.72 -11.57 -1.78
CA LYS A 160 -3.61 -11.86 -0.35
C LYS A 160 -2.61 -12.98 -0.10
N LEU A 161 -1.83 -12.86 0.96
CA LEU A 161 -0.96 -13.92 1.47
C LEU A 161 -0.99 -13.92 3.00
N LYS A 162 -1.60 -14.94 3.60
CA LYS A 162 -1.78 -15.04 5.06
C LYS A 162 -2.46 -13.77 5.63
N ASN A 163 -1.74 -13.02 6.48
CA ASN A 163 -2.16 -11.77 7.13
C ASN A 163 -1.82 -10.49 6.33
N ILE A 164 -1.40 -10.65 5.07
CA ILE A 164 -1.08 -9.54 4.15
C ILE A 164 -2.15 -9.45 3.09
N GLY A 165 -2.80 -8.30 2.96
CA GLY A 165 -3.74 -7.98 1.88
C GLY A 165 -3.26 -6.77 1.09
N CYS A 166 -3.44 -6.79 -0.24
CA CYS A 166 -2.92 -5.77 -1.14
C CYS A 166 -3.93 -5.36 -2.20
N VAL A 167 -4.08 -4.05 -2.42
CA VAL A 167 -4.84 -3.46 -3.53
C VAL A 167 -3.98 -2.45 -4.29
N LEU A 168 -4.02 -2.49 -5.63
CA LEU A 168 -3.21 -1.60 -6.45
C LEU A 168 -3.88 -0.25 -6.71
N TRP A 169 -5.18 -0.13 -6.48
CA TRP A 169 -5.95 1.11 -6.52
C TRP A 169 -5.91 1.90 -5.20
N HIS A 170 -6.64 3.01 -5.13
CA HIS A 170 -6.71 3.94 -4.00
C HIS A 170 -8.08 3.90 -3.30
N PRO A 171 -8.36 2.94 -2.40
CA PRO A 171 -9.63 2.89 -1.67
C PRO A 171 -9.84 4.13 -0.80
N GLU A 172 -8.78 4.74 -0.28
CA GLU A 172 -8.84 5.98 0.51
C GLU A 172 -9.42 7.17 -0.27
N ARG A 173 -9.41 7.10 -1.61
CA ARG A 173 -9.96 8.13 -2.51
C ARG A 173 -11.35 7.79 -3.06
N MET A 174 -11.91 6.66 -2.65
CA MET A 174 -13.24 6.20 -3.05
C MET A 174 -14.27 6.49 -1.96
N LYS A 175 -15.50 6.87 -2.34
CA LYS A 175 -16.58 7.13 -1.36
C LYS A 175 -16.90 5.91 -0.49
N SER A 176 -16.85 4.72 -1.08
CA SER A 176 -17.16 3.45 -0.39
C SER A 176 -15.95 2.86 0.34
N HIS A 177 -14.73 3.36 0.11
CA HIS A 177 -13.46 2.75 0.56
C HIS A 177 -13.40 1.24 0.25
N TRP A 178 -13.96 0.85 -0.91
CA TRP A 178 -14.16 -0.54 -1.25
C TRP A 178 -12.85 -1.30 -1.45
N MET A 179 -12.79 -2.48 -0.86
CA MET A 179 -11.76 -3.51 -1.04
C MET A 179 -12.43 -4.90 -1.00
N PRO A 180 -11.80 -5.95 -1.56
CA PRO A 180 -12.27 -7.32 -1.38
C PRO A 180 -12.45 -7.67 0.11
N ASP A 181 -13.51 -8.40 0.45
CA ASP A 181 -13.86 -8.70 1.85
C ASP A 181 -12.73 -9.44 2.59
N ASP A 182 -11.96 -10.25 1.87
CA ASP A 182 -10.82 -11.00 2.42
C ASP A 182 -9.68 -10.15 2.99
N ILE A 183 -9.65 -8.84 2.66
CA ILE A 183 -8.60 -7.90 3.11
C ILE A 183 -9.15 -6.67 3.83
N CYS A 184 -10.42 -6.65 4.16
CA CYS A 184 -11.05 -5.55 4.91
C CYS A 184 -10.80 -5.70 6.42
N TRP A 185 -9.55 -5.50 6.86
CA TRP A 185 -9.17 -5.67 8.26
C TRP A 185 -9.83 -4.71 9.27
N HIS A 186 -10.39 -3.61 8.80
CA HIS A 186 -10.97 -2.54 9.61
C HIS A 186 -12.49 -2.64 9.79
N LYS A 187 -13.12 -3.66 9.23
CA LYS A 187 -14.56 -3.94 9.38
C LYS A 187 -14.82 -4.83 10.58
#